data_128fffa216cff499215c166c233d3a52
#
_entry.id   128fffa216cff499215c166c233d3a52
#
_cell.length_a   1.000
_cell.length_b   1.000
_cell.length_c   1.000
_cell.angle_alpha   90.00
_cell.angle_beta   90.00
_cell.angle_gamma   90.00
#
_symmetry.space_group_name_H-M   'P 1'
#
loop_
_entity.id
_entity.type
_entity.pdbx_description
1 polymer ?
#
loop_
_entity_poly.entity_id
_entity_poly.type
_entity_poly.pdbx_seq_one_letter_code
_entity_poly.pdbx_strand_id
1 'polypeptide(L)'
;MTLPIDTLPADAVAAAPDEGRPTKKRQKRDVHGWIVLDKPIGMTSTHAVAVIKHLYGAKRAGHAGTLDPLASGLLPIALGEATKTVPFVVDGRKEYSFTIRWGEERDTDDAEGRVAATSESRPDAAAIKALLPRFTGTIEQVPPRFSAVKIDGERAYDLARSGETVELAPRAIEIHRLELVDQPDADHAMLTAECGKGTYVRSLARDLGRALGALGHVAALRRNRVGPFGEGDMIPLEQVEALCHRAAAGEGHLADTLLPIETALDDIPALAVSPADAARLQRGQAVLLRGRDASIVRGIVQVASGGQFVAIAEAERGEIVPRRVFNLAGIAGRAGRKG
;
A
#
# COMPACT_ATOMS: atom_id res chain seq x y z
N MET A 1 20.66 17.72 63.74
CA MET A 1 21.94 17.47 63.08
C MET A 1 21.65 17.38 61.59
N THR A 2 21.70 18.55 60.96
CA THR A 2 21.25 18.82 59.58
C THR A 2 22.45 18.81 58.68
N LEU A 3 22.46 17.98 57.63
CA LEU A 3 23.52 17.96 56.61
C LEU A 3 23.12 18.88 55.46
N PRO A 4 24.02 19.62 54.83
CA PRO A 4 23.74 20.60 53.81
C PRO A 4 23.58 19.96 52.41
N ILE A 5 22.69 20.59 51.62
CA ILE A 5 22.45 20.30 50.22
C ILE A 5 23.59 20.91 49.40
N ASP A 6 24.33 20.06 48.70
CA ASP A 6 25.41 20.46 47.79
C ASP A 6 24.81 20.84 46.42
N THR A 7 25.04 22.07 46.02
CA THR A 7 24.63 22.69 44.75
C THR A 7 25.55 22.21 43.61
N LEU A 8 24.99 21.56 42.61
CA LEU A 8 25.66 21.30 41.32
C LEU A 8 25.74 22.56 40.45
N PRO A 9 26.86 22.81 39.76
CA PRO A 9 26.99 24.01 38.91
C PRO A 9 26.23 23.87 37.62
N ALA A 10 25.49 24.93 37.30
CA ALA A 10 24.88 25.18 35.98
C ALA A 10 25.98 25.70 35.05
N ASP A 11 26.53 24.88 34.18
CA ASP A 11 27.22 25.30 32.96
C ASP A 11 27.16 24.14 31.92
N ALA A 12 25.98 23.95 31.33
CA ALA A 12 25.84 23.24 30.07
C ALA A 12 25.79 24.28 28.94
N VAL A 13 26.96 24.53 28.37
CA VAL A 13 27.13 25.36 27.18
C VAL A 13 26.21 24.81 26.06
N ALA A 14 25.20 25.59 25.72
CA ALA A 14 24.38 25.37 24.52
C ALA A 14 25.30 25.45 23.30
N ALA A 15 25.46 24.34 22.60
CA ALA A 15 26.10 24.33 21.28
C ALA A 15 25.27 25.19 20.33
N ALA A 16 25.89 26.22 19.78
CA ALA A 16 25.32 27.10 18.77
C ALA A 16 24.87 26.26 17.53
N PRO A 17 23.75 26.60 16.88
CA PRO A 17 23.36 25.97 15.63
C PRO A 17 24.44 26.19 14.56
N ASP A 18 24.88 25.12 13.93
CA ASP A 18 25.82 25.12 12.82
C ASP A 18 25.16 25.83 11.63
N GLU A 19 25.41 27.14 11.52
CA GLU A 19 24.98 27.97 10.41
C GLU A 19 25.85 27.71 9.19
N GLY A 20 25.24 27.04 8.17
CA GLY A 20 25.61 27.31 6.78
C GLY A 20 26.61 26.38 6.11
N ARG A 21 26.33 25.09 5.98
CA ARG A 21 26.72 24.38 4.77
C ARG A 21 25.51 24.34 3.83
N PRO A 22 25.59 24.91 2.60
CA PRO A 22 24.55 24.75 1.60
C PRO A 22 24.46 23.24 1.28
N THR A 23 23.40 22.58 1.74
CA THR A 23 23.10 21.21 1.36
C THR A 23 22.89 21.23 -0.14
N LYS A 24 23.86 20.75 -0.93
CA LYS A 24 23.71 20.57 -2.37
C LYS A 24 22.41 19.81 -2.58
N LYS A 25 21.40 20.45 -3.17
CA LYS A 25 20.13 19.79 -3.55
C LYS A 25 20.48 18.52 -4.32
N ARG A 26 20.22 17.37 -3.73
CA ARG A 26 20.49 16.06 -4.32
C ARG A 26 19.80 16.02 -5.68
N GLN A 27 20.55 15.80 -6.75
CA GLN A 27 20.00 15.81 -8.11
C GLN A 27 19.00 14.67 -8.24
N LYS A 28 17.76 14.99 -8.59
CA LYS A 28 16.70 13.99 -8.80
C LYS A 28 17.05 13.10 -9.99
N ARG A 29 16.92 11.78 -9.83
CA ARG A 29 17.24 10.77 -10.82
C ARG A 29 15.98 10.17 -11.43
N ASP A 30 16.10 9.65 -12.64
CA ASP A 30 15.10 8.80 -13.27
C ASP A 30 15.26 7.39 -12.70
N VAL A 31 14.47 7.10 -11.65
CA VAL A 31 14.42 5.81 -10.98
C VAL A 31 13.04 5.23 -11.23
N HIS A 32 12.98 4.00 -11.72
CA HIS A 32 11.75 3.34 -12.13
C HIS A 32 11.69 1.93 -11.54
N GLY A 33 10.53 1.55 -11.02
CA GLY A 33 10.29 0.23 -10.43
C GLY A 33 9.43 0.33 -9.18
N TRP A 34 9.21 -0.80 -8.56
CA TRP A 34 8.45 -0.95 -7.33
C TRP A 34 9.37 -1.26 -6.17
N ILE A 35 9.08 -0.66 -5.00
CA ILE A 35 9.59 -1.12 -3.73
C ILE A 35 8.40 -1.49 -2.85
N VAL A 36 8.48 -2.64 -2.22
CA VAL A 36 7.45 -3.13 -1.31
C VAL A 36 7.95 -2.90 0.12
N LEU A 37 7.53 -1.79 0.70
CA LEU A 37 7.94 -1.42 2.04
C LEU A 37 7.17 -2.23 3.08
N ASP A 38 7.86 -2.84 4.05
CA ASP A 38 7.26 -3.23 5.33
C ASP A 38 7.09 -1.97 6.17
N LYS A 39 5.92 -1.34 6.08
CA LYS A 39 5.65 -0.08 6.75
C LYS A 39 5.58 -0.30 8.27
N PRO A 40 6.39 0.40 9.07
CA PRO A 40 6.28 0.32 10.52
C PRO A 40 4.99 0.97 11.04
N ILE A 41 4.56 0.58 12.23
CA ILE A 41 3.48 1.24 12.98
C ILE A 41 3.87 2.69 13.27
N GLY A 42 2.87 3.58 13.33
CA GLY A 42 3.03 5.02 13.62
C GLY A 42 3.37 5.87 12.41
N MET A 43 3.78 5.26 11.30
CA MET A 43 4.11 5.99 10.07
C MET A 43 2.89 6.12 9.14
N THR A 44 2.63 7.30 8.60
CA THR A 44 1.62 7.48 7.55
C THR A 44 2.14 6.99 6.19
N SER A 45 1.25 6.50 5.31
CA SER A 45 1.62 6.11 3.95
C SER A 45 2.25 7.25 3.14
N THR A 46 1.78 8.48 3.33
CA THR A 46 2.35 9.68 2.67
C THR A 46 3.78 9.95 3.14
N HIS A 47 4.04 9.80 4.45
CA HIS A 47 5.40 9.95 5.00
C HIS A 47 6.33 8.88 4.47
N ALA A 48 5.88 7.62 4.43
CA ALA A 48 6.64 6.50 3.85
C ALA A 48 7.04 6.78 2.39
N VAL A 49 6.09 7.25 1.55
CA VAL A 49 6.39 7.65 0.17
C VAL A 49 7.43 8.77 0.12
N ALA A 50 7.34 9.77 1.00
CA ALA A 50 8.30 10.88 1.04
C ALA A 50 9.72 10.41 1.40
N VAL A 51 9.84 9.52 2.40
CA VAL A 51 11.13 8.93 2.81
C VAL A 51 11.72 8.11 1.67
N ILE A 52 10.97 7.16 1.10
CA ILE A 52 11.45 6.33 -0.01
C ILE A 52 11.83 7.18 -1.22
N LYS A 53 11.00 8.16 -1.59
CA LYS A 53 11.31 9.09 -2.68
C LYS A 53 12.63 9.84 -2.44
N HIS A 54 12.90 10.22 -1.19
CA HIS A 54 14.15 10.90 -0.80
C HIS A 54 15.35 9.95 -0.90
N LEU A 55 15.27 8.76 -0.33
CA LEU A 55 16.35 7.76 -0.31
C LEU A 55 16.79 7.39 -1.73
N TYR A 56 15.83 7.16 -2.64
CA TYR A 56 16.12 6.85 -4.04
C TYR A 56 16.47 8.09 -4.89
N GLY A 57 16.22 9.29 -4.40
CA GLY A 57 16.33 10.52 -5.21
C GLY A 57 15.36 10.55 -6.39
N ALA A 58 14.21 9.87 -6.28
CA ALA A 58 13.29 9.69 -7.37
C ALA A 58 12.52 10.98 -7.71
N LYS A 59 12.27 11.25 -9.00
CA LYS A 59 11.47 12.39 -9.45
C LYS A 59 10.00 12.25 -9.08
N ARG A 60 9.45 11.01 -9.16
CA ARG A 60 8.05 10.67 -8.89
C ARG A 60 7.99 9.47 -7.97
N ALA A 61 7.01 9.47 -7.06
CA ALA A 61 6.67 8.33 -6.23
C ALA A 61 5.18 8.37 -5.87
N GLY A 62 4.59 7.22 -5.62
CA GLY A 62 3.21 7.07 -5.15
C GLY A 62 3.00 5.67 -4.59
N HIS A 63 2.07 5.51 -3.64
CA HIS A 63 1.74 4.19 -3.09
C HIS A 63 0.51 3.57 -3.76
N ALA A 64 0.40 2.25 -3.72
CA ALA A 64 -0.75 1.51 -4.19
C ALA A 64 -1.66 1.08 -3.04
N GLY A 65 -2.42 2.02 -2.51
CA GLY A 65 -3.38 1.82 -1.41
C GLY A 65 -2.84 2.29 -0.06
N THR A 66 -3.59 3.22 0.55
CA THR A 66 -3.30 3.75 1.89
C THR A 66 -3.29 2.65 2.93
N LEU A 67 -2.38 2.74 3.87
CA LEU A 67 -2.33 1.96 5.10
C LEU A 67 -2.34 2.93 6.28
N ASP A 68 -3.22 2.69 7.24
CA ASP A 68 -3.40 3.57 8.39
C ASP A 68 -2.13 3.65 9.25
N PRO A 69 -1.91 4.71 10.06
CA PRO A 69 -0.73 4.84 10.89
C PRO A 69 -0.56 3.67 11.89
N LEU A 70 -1.65 3.24 12.53
CA LEU A 70 -1.63 2.09 13.45
C LEU A 70 -1.32 0.76 12.77
N ALA A 71 -1.55 0.66 11.46
CA ALA A 71 -1.31 -0.57 10.72
C ALA A 71 0.14 -0.70 10.28
N SER A 72 0.64 -1.94 10.22
CA SER A 72 1.95 -2.30 9.68
C SER A 72 1.83 -3.12 8.39
N GLY A 73 2.97 -3.44 7.79
CA GLY A 73 3.07 -4.40 6.70
C GLY A 73 3.12 -3.77 5.32
N LEU A 74 2.69 -4.50 4.35
CA LEU A 74 2.93 -4.33 2.94
C LEU A 74 2.39 -3.02 2.37
N LEU A 75 3.29 -2.11 2.00
CA LEU A 75 2.98 -0.86 1.30
C LEU A 75 3.77 -0.80 -0.01
N PRO A 76 3.14 -1.15 -1.16
CA PRO A 76 3.80 -1.03 -2.45
C PRO A 76 3.96 0.45 -2.83
N ILE A 77 5.18 0.86 -3.13
CA ILE A 77 5.53 2.22 -3.55
C ILE A 77 6.12 2.18 -4.96
N ALA A 78 5.46 2.83 -5.88
CA ALA A 78 5.90 2.98 -7.26
C ALA A 78 6.83 4.18 -7.40
N LEU A 79 7.95 4.00 -8.10
CA LEU A 79 8.90 5.06 -8.44
C LEU A 79 8.91 5.32 -9.95
N GLY A 80 8.96 6.59 -10.33
CA GLY A 80 9.06 7.03 -11.73
C GLY A 80 7.94 6.49 -12.61
N GLU A 81 8.29 5.78 -13.66
CA GLU A 81 7.33 5.22 -14.64
C GLU A 81 6.40 4.16 -14.03
N ALA A 82 6.82 3.45 -12.96
CA ALA A 82 5.95 2.51 -12.27
C ALA A 82 4.69 3.18 -11.67
N THR A 83 4.69 4.50 -11.46
CA THR A 83 3.48 5.21 -11.01
C THR A 83 2.30 5.11 -11.99
N LYS A 84 2.55 4.77 -13.25
CA LYS A 84 1.52 4.54 -14.27
C LYS A 84 0.78 3.20 -14.09
N THR A 85 1.38 2.25 -13.34
CA THR A 85 0.78 0.93 -13.06
C THR A 85 0.08 0.86 -11.71
N VAL A 86 0.11 1.91 -10.89
CA VAL A 86 -0.55 1.98 -9.57
C VAL A 86 -2.03 1.56 -9.61
N PRO A 87 -2.87 1.97 -10.58
CA PRO A 87 -4.27 1.56 -10.62
C PRO A 87 -4.47 0.04 -10.65
N PHE A 88 -3.62 -0.71 -11.36
CA PHE A 88 -3.72 -2.16 -11.45
C PHE A 88 -3.47 -2.83 -10.09
N VAL A 89 -2.49 -2.34 -9.33
CA VAL A 89 -2.20 -2.85 -7.98
C VAL A 89 -3.29 -2.45 -6.98
N VAL A 90 -3.82 -1.23 -7.09
CA VAL A 90 -4.92 -0.75 -6.22
C VAL A 90 -6.19 -1.58 -6.42
N ASP A 91 -6.47 -2.02 -7.63
CA ASP A 91 -7.64 -2.85 -7.94
C ASP A 91 -7.46 -4.33 -7.52
N GLY A 92 -6.23 -4.80 -7.32
CA GLY A 92 -5.93 -6.16 -6.89
C GLY A 92 -6.45 -6.51 -5.49
N ARG A 93 -6.49 -7.80 -5.17
CA ARG A 93 -6.88 -8.33 -3.85
C ARG A 93 -5.90 -7.90 -2.76
N LYS A 94 -6.38 -7.81 -1.52
CA LYS A 94 -5.59 -7.54 -0.33
C LYS A 94 -5.81 -8.64 0.69
N GLU A 95 -4.75 -8.93 1.44
CA GLU A 95 -4.82 -9.83 2.58
C GLU A 95 -4.35 -9.11 3.84
N TYR A 96 -5.09 -9.30 4.92
CA TYR A 96 -4.85 -8.68 6.21
C TYR A 96 -4.89 -9.71 7.32
N SER A 97 -4.01 -9.54 8.31
CA SER A 97 -4.11 -10.13 9.64
C SER A 97 -4.45 -9.02 10.61
N PHE A 98 -5.47 -9.23 11.46
CA PHE A 98 -5.89 -8.19 12.39
C PHE A 98 -6.42 -8.80 13.69
N THR A 99 -6.32 -8.02 14.76
CA THR A 99 -6.86 -8.36 16.06
C THR A 99 -8.01 -7.43 16.38
N ILE A 100 -9.16 -7.99 16.69
CA ILE A 100 -10.29 -7.26 17.27
C ILE A 100 -10.18 -7.32 18.79
N ARG A 101 -10.35 -6.18 19.45
CA ARG A 101 -10.60 -6.13 20.87
C ARG A 101 -12.09 -5.92 21.10
N TRP A 102 -12.69 -6.81 21.88
CA TRP A 102 -14.11 -6.76 22.27
C TRP A 102 -14.34 -5.87 23.47
N GLY A 103 -15.60 -5.45 23.66
CA GLY A 103 -16.06 -4.69 24.82
C GLY A 103 -16.09 -3.18 24.61
N GLU A 104 -15.47 -2.67 23.57
CA GLU A 104 -15.43 -1.23 23.29
C GLU A 104 -15.61 -0.95 21.80
N GLU A 105 -16.54 -0.08 21.46
CA GLU A 105 -16.59 0.59 20.17
C GLU A 105 -15.91 1.96 20.28
N ARG A 106 -15.07 2.31 19.31
CA ARG A 106 -14.32 3.57 19.27
C ARG A 106 -14.70 4.40 18.05
N ASP A 107 -14.59 5.71 18.15
CA ASP A 107 -15.04 6.65 17.12
C ASP A 107 -14.21 6.58 15.81
N THR A 108 -13.01 6.01 15.86
CA THR A 108 -12.17 5.71 14.69
C THR A 108 -12.27 4.26 14.20
N ASP A 109 -13.04 3.41 14.90
CA ASP A 109 -13.12 1.96 14.72
C ASP A 109 -11.77 1.22 14.96
N ASP A 110 -10.80 1.89 15.62
CA ASP A 110 -9.48 1.36 15.97
C ASP A 110 -8.95 1.87 17.31
N ALA A 111 -7.78 1.40 17.75
CA ALA A 111 -7.21 1.70 19.07
C ALA A 111 -6.82 3.18 19.26
N GLU A 112 -6.73 3.99 18.21
CA GLU A 112 -6.37 5.42 18.32
C GLU A 112 -7.57 6.30 18.71
N GLY A 113 -8.81 5.81 18.54
CA GLY A 113 -10.04 6.54 18.82
C GLY A 113 -10.45 6.61 20.29
N ARG A 114 -11.42 7.47 20.57
CA ARG A 114 -12.06 7.56 21.89
C ARG A 114 -13.15 6.50 22.01
N VAL A 115 -13.36 5.98 23.21
CA VAL A 115 -14.46 5.05 23.51
C VAL A 115 -15.80 5.76 23.29
N ALA A 116 -16.61 5.20 22.40
CA ALA A 116 -17.94 5.69 22.04
C ALA A 116 -19.04 4.88 22.75
N ALA A 117 -18.85 3.57 22.92
CA ALA A 117 -19.77 2.68 23.62
C ALA A 117 -19.01 1.48 24.20
N THR A 118 -19.59 0.84 25.23
CA THR A 118 -19.03 -0.33 25.90
C THR A 118 -20.03 -1.47 25.99
N SER A 119 -19.54 -2.71 26.08
CA SER A 119 -20.32 -3.93 26.27
C SER A 119 -19.55 -4.91 27.17
N GLU A 120 -20.26 -5.58 28.06
CA GLU A 120 -19.70 -6.66 28.90
C GLU A 120 -19.67 -8.01 28.16
N SER A 121 -20.32 -8.10 26.99
CA SER A 121 -20.38 -9.34 26.21
C SER A 121 -19.00 -9.69 25.64
N ARG A 122 -18.67 -10.98 25.75
CA ARG A 122 -17.43 -11.57 25.17
C ARG A 122 -17.81 -12.79 24.36
N PRO A 123 -17.75 -12.71 23.02
CA PRO A 123 -18.12 -13.82 22.18
C PRO A 123 -17.07 -14.94 22.26
N ASP A 124 -17.50 -16.18 22.31
CA ASP A 124 -16.61 -17.32 22.18
C ASP A 124 -16.25 -17.61 20.71
N ALA A 125 -15.27 -18.46 20.51
CA ALA A 125 -14.81 -18.83 19.17
C ALA A 125 -15.90 -19.48 18.30
N ALA A 126 -16.86 -20.19 18.91
CA ALA A 126 -17.96 -20.81 18.19
C ALA A 126 -18.95 -19.76 17.66
N ALA A 127 -19.32 -18.78 18.48
CA ALA A 127 -20.18 -17.67 18.09
C ALA A 127 -19.53 -16.81 16.98
N ILE A 128 -18.22 -16.51 17.12
CA ILE A 128 -17.48 -15.80 16.10
C ILE A 128 -17.53 -16.57 14.78
N LYS A 129 -17.08 -17.84 14.76
CA LYS A 129 -17.03 -18.68 13.55
C LYS A 129 -18.42 -18.84 12.89
N ALA A 130 -19.47 -18.94 13.66
CA ALA A 130 -20.84 -19.05 13.15
C ALA A 130 -21.30 -17.78 12.42
N LEU A 131 -20.76 -16.60 12.80
CA LEU A 131 -21.11 -15.32 12.21
C LEU A 131 -20.33 -15.02 10.91
N LEU A 132 -19.07 -15.49 10.77
CA LEU A 132 -18.17 -15.10 9.65
C LEU A 132 -18.78 -15.32 8.26
N PRO A 133 -19.58 -16.37 7.98
CA PRO A 133 -20.20 -16.54 6.67
C PRO A 133 -21.10 -15.39 6.23
N ARG A 134 -21.70 -14.63 7.17
CA ARG A 134 -22.54 -13.46 6.88
C ARG A 134 -21.71 -12.25 6.42
N PHE A 135 -20.40 -12.25 6.68
CA PHE A 135 -19.44 -11.21 6.31
C PHE A 135 -18.52 -11.66 5.17
N THR A 136 -18.85 -12.77 4.50
CA THR A 136 -18.09 -13.30 3.35
C THR A 136 -18.93 -13.18 2.08
N GLY A 137 -18.30 -12.96 0.93
CA GLY A 137 -18.95 -12.65 -0.34
C GLY A 137 -19.12 -11.15 -0.55
N THR A 138 -20.11 -10.76 -1.31
CA THR A 138 -20.46 -9.35 -1.52
C THR A 138 -21.34 -8.86 -0.39
N ILE A 139 -20.88 -7.87 0.36
CA ILE A 139 -21.58 -7.28 1.50
C ILE A 139 -21.62 -5.75 1.39
N GLU A 140 -22.63 -5.13 2.01
CA GLU A 140 -22.69 -3.69 2.18
C GLU A 140 -21.89 -3.27 3.41
N GLN A 141 -20.98 -2.32 3.24
CA GLN A 141 -20.15 -1.78 4.33
C GLN A 141 -20.23 -0.26 4.37
N VAL A 142 -20.49 0.31 5.52
CA VAL A 142 -20.35 1.74 5.77
C VAL A 142 -18.87 2.03 6.12
N PRO A 143 -18.15 2.83 5.31
CA PRO A 143 -16.76 3.19 5.61
C PRO A 143 -16.61 3.86 6.98
N PRO A 144 -15.42 3.81 7.61
CA PRO A 144 -15.20 4.53 8.86
C PRO A 144 -15.24 6.04 8.61
N ARG A 145 -15.68 6.81 9.62
CA ARG A 145 -15.75 8.29 9.54
C ARG A 145 -14.40 8.91 9.16
N PHE A 146 -13.33 8.35 9.69
CA PHE A 146 -11.96 8.75 9.40
C PHE A 146 -11.40 7.94 8.22
N SER A 147 -11.88 8.25 7.00
CA SER A 147 -11.46 7.56 5.78
C SER A 147 -11.04 8.52 4.67
N ALA A 148 -10.37 8.00 3.64
CA ALA A 148 -9.99 8.75 2.44
C ALA A 148 -11.14 8.91 1.43
N VAL A 149 -12.35 8.48 1.78
CA VAL A 149 -13.56 8.68 0.96
C VAL A 149 -13.80 10.17 0.76
N LYS A 150 -14.12 10.56 -0.46
CA LYS A 150 -14.45 11.96 -0.77
C LYS A 150 -15.96 12.16 -0.74
N ILE A 151 -16.36 13.27 -0.10
CA ILE A 151 -17.72 13.81 -0.07
C ILE A 151 -17.61 15.22 -0.62
N ASP A 152 -18.29 15.51 -1.71
CA ASP A 152 -18.29 16.81 -2.38
C ASP A 152 -16.89 17.39 -2.67
N GLY A 153 -15.92 16.48 -2.89
CA GLY A 153 -14.55 16.83 -3.22
C GLY A 153 -13.58 16.86 -2.03
N GLU A 154 -14.08 16.92 -0.79
CA GLU A 154 -13.28 16.88 0.44
C GLU A 154 -13.19 15.47 1.01
N ARG A 155 -12.12 15.17 1.76
CA ARG A 155 -11.97 13.84 2.37
C ARG A 155 -12.80 13.75 3.66
N ALA A 156 -13.50 12.64 3.85
CA ALA A 156 -14.23 12.36 5.08
C ALA A 156 -13.36 12.51 6.34
N TYR A 157 -12.08 12.15 6.25
CA TYR A 157 -11.10 12.34 7.31
C TYR A 157 -10.91 13.82 7.70
N ASP A 158 -10.84 14.74 6.73
CA ASP A 158 -10.63 16.16 6.98
C ASP A 158 -11.89 16.79 7.61
N LEU A 159 -13.09 16.43 7.10
CA LEU A 159 -14.39 16.83 7.66
C LEU A 159 -14.61 16.30 9.09
N ALA A 160 -14.27 15.03 9.34
CA ALA A 160 -14.38 14.46 10.69
C ALA A 160 -13.45 15.14 11.70
N ARG A 161 -12.25 15.56 11.30
CA ARG A 161 -11.33 16.33 12.17
C ARG A 161 -11.80 17.74 12.48
N SER A 162 -12.52 18.39 11.57
CA SER A 162 -13.13 19.71 11.82
C SER A 162 -14.36 19.62 12.73
N GLY A 163 -14.77 18.40 13.14
CA GLY A 163 -15.92 18.17 14.04
C GLY A 163 -17.26 18.07 13.30
N GLU A 164 -17.24 18.02 11.98
CA GLU A 164 -18.46 17.86 11.17
C GLU A 164 -19.00 16.44 11.28
N THR A 165 -20.33 16.32 11.33
CA THR A 165 -21.00 15.02 11.26
C THR A 165 -20.99 14.53 9.82
N VAL A 166 -20.21 13.47 9.57
CA VAL A 166 -20.09 12.88 8.24
C VAL A 166 -20.97 11.63 8.19
N GLU A 167 -21.98 11.65 7.33
CA GLU A 167 -22.76 10.45 7.00
C GLU A 167 -22.21 9.85 5.70
N LEU A 168 -21.74 8.61 5.81
CA LEU A 168 -21.20 7.87 4.67
C LEU A 168 -22.23 6.83 4.21
N ALA A 169 -22.52 6.82 2.91
CA ALA A 169 -23.38 5.81 2.32
C ALA A 169 -22.71 4.42 2.35
N PRO A 170 -23.47 3.34 2.57
CA PRO A 170 -22.99 1.98 2.39
C PRO A 170 -22.46 1.77 0.96
N ARG A 171 -21.47 0.88 0.84
CA ARG A 171 -20.86 0.50 -0.44
C ARG A 171 -20.71 -0.99 -0.50
N ALA A 172 -21.02 -1.57 -1.64
CA ALA A 172 -20.75 -2.97 -1.91
C ALA A 172 -19.25 -3.22 -1.93
N ILE A 173 -18.79 -4.15 -1.12
CA ILE A 173 -17.41 -4.64 -1.05
C ILE A 173 -17.40 -6.16 -1.17
N GLU A 174 -16.26 -6.72 -1.53
CA GLU A 174 -16.10 -8.16 -1.67
C GLU A 174 -15.11 -8.70 -0.64
N ILE A 175 -15.53 -9.68 0.15
CA ILE A 175 -14.68 -10.42 1.08
C ILE A 175 -14.62 -11.87 0.59
N HIS A 176 -13.45 -12.25 0.06
CA HIS A 176 -13.25 -13.58 -0.52
C HIS A 176 -13.06 -14.64 0.55
N ARG A 177 -12.40 -14.27 1.67
CA ARG A 177 -12.14 -15.17 2.79
C ARG A 177 -12.08 -14.36 4.08
N LEU A 178 -12.68 -14.88 5.14
CA LEU A 178 -12.64 -14.32 6.49
C LEU A 178 -12.58 -15.48 7.49
N GLU A 179 -11.52 -15.58 8.26
CA GLU A 179 -11.26 -16.69 9.15
C GLU A 179 -10.83 -16.22 10.54
N LEU A 180 -11.31 -16.90 11.58
CA LEU A 180 -10.78 -16.79 12.93
C LEU A 180 -9.54 -17.68 13.03
N VAL A 181 -8.39 -17.05 13.26
CA VAL A 181 -7.09 -17.74 13.41
C VAL A 181 -6.89 -18.20 14.83
N ASP A 182 -7.14 -17.30 15.81
CA ASP A 182 -6.93 -17.56 17.22
C ASP A 182 -7.81 -16.67 18.08
N GLN A 183 -8.03 -17.10 19.31
CA GLN A 183 -8.67 -16.32 20.38
C GLN A 183 -7.80 -16.44 21.63
N PRO A 184 -6.77 -15.56 21.77
CA PRO A 184 -5.76 -15.69 22.83
C PRO A 184 -6.35 -15.49 24.24
N ASP A 185 -7.44 -14.74 24.34
CA ASP A 185 -8.18 -14.49 25.58
C ASP A 185 -9.63 -14.10 25.28
N ALA A 186 -10.42 -13.80 26.32
CA ALA A 186 -11.82 -13.42 26.18
C ALA A 186 -12.02 -12.06 25.49
N ASP A 187 -11.05 -11.15 25.61
CA ASP A 187 -11.11 -9.78 25.07
C ASP A 187 -10.63 -9.66 23.64
N HIS A 188 -9.92 -10.65 23.10
CA HIS A 188 -9.28 -10.54 21.79
C HIS A 188 -9.61 -11.71 20.86
N ALA A 189 -9.75 -11.40 19.57
CA ALA A 189 -9.84 -12.39 18.50
C ALA A 189 -8.90 -11.98 17.35
N MET A 190 -8.10 -12.95 16.85
CA MET A 190 -7.20 -12.77 15.73
C MET A 190 -7.82 -13.35 14.46
N LEU A 191 -7.98 -12.52 13.44
CA LEU A 191 -8.61 -12.90 12.17
C LEU A 191 -7.68 -12.61 10.99
N THR A 192 -7.96 -13.33 9.90
CA THR A 192 -7.43 -13.02 8.57
C THR A 192 -8.58 -12.73 7.62
N ALA A 193 -8.35 -11.77 6.71
CA ALA A 193 -9.30 -11.44 5.65
C ALA A 193 -8.60 -11.30 4.30
N GLU A 194 -9.13 -11.94 3.27
CA GLU A 194 -8.81 -11.68 1.87
C GLU A 194 -9.99 -10.94 1.25
N CYS A 195 -9.74 -9.74 0.68
CA CYS A 195 -10.81 -8.86 0.23
C CYS A 195 -10.44 -8.06 -1.03
N GLY A 196 -11.48 -7.57 -1.68
CA GLY A 196 -11.39 -6.66 -2.80
C GLY A 196 -11.04 -5.22 -2.41
N LYS A 197 -10.98 -4.36 -3.43
CA LYS A 197 -10.77 -2.91 -3.22
C LYS A 197 -11.91 -2.28 -2.43
N GLY A 198 -11.59 -1.24 -1.67
CA GLY A 198 -12.59 -0.45 -0.94
C GLY A 198 -13.01 -1.01 0.41
N THR A 199 -12.56 -2.21 0.77
CA THR A 199 -12.81 -2.82 2.08
C THR A 199 -12.03 -2.11 3.18
N TYR A 200 -12.71 -1.79 4.30
CA TYR A 200 -12.13 -1.25 5.52
C TYR A 200 -12.17 -2.30 6.62
N VAL A 201 -11.00 -2.78 7.05
CA VAL A 201 -10.89 -3.76 8.15
C VAL A 201 -11.43 -3.18 9.45
N ARG A 202 -11.29 -1.87 9.67
CA ARG A 202 -11.85 -1.16 10.83
C ARG A 202 -13.38 -1.27 10.88
N SER A 203 -14.05 -1.00 9.77
CA SER A 203 -15.51 -1.19 9.69
C SER A 203 -15.91 -2.65 9.86
N LEU A 204 -15.12 -3.59 9.32
CA LEU A 204 -15.39 -5.02 9.49
C LEU A 204 -15.35 -5.43 10.97
N ALA A 205 -14.36 -4.95 11.73
CA ALA A 205 -14.25 -5.20 13.17
C ALA A 205 -15.43 -4.61 13.95
N ARG A 206 -15.80 -3.36 13.67
CA ARG A 206 -16.98 -2.70 14.23
C ARG A 206 -18.26 -3.49 13.96
N ASP A 207 -18.48 -3.85 12.69
CA ASP A 207 -19.73 -4.48 12.27
C ASP A 207 -19.85 -5.91 12.80
N LEU A 208 -18.74 -6.66 12.92
CA LEU A 208 -18.67 -7.94 13.61
C LEU A 208 -19.01 -7.79 15.11
N GLY A 209 -18.41 -6.79 15.77
CA GLY A 209 -18.68 -6.50 17.19
C GLY A 209 -20.16 -6.19 17.45
N ARG A 210 -20.76 -5.36 16.60
CA ARG A 210 -22.18 -5.02 16.68
C ARG A 210 -23.08 -6.25 16.46
N ALA A 211 -22.76 -7.07 15.44
CA ALA A 211 -23.54 -8.27 15.13
C ALA A 211 -23.48 -9.34 16.23
N LEU A 212 -22.39 -9.39 17.00
CA LEU A 212 -22.23 -10.25 18.17
C LEU A 212 -22.77 -9.64 19.48
N GLY A 213 -23.19 -8.38 19.47
CA GLY A 213 -23.60 -7.65 20.68
C GLY A 213 -22.45 -7.39 21.67
N ALA A 214 -21.20 -7.58 21.21
CA ALA A 214 -20.00 -7.47 22.02
C ALA A 214 -19.32 -6.11 21.88
N LEU A 215 -19.63 -5.37 20.82
CA LEU A 215 -18.89 -4.22 20.35
C LEU A 215 -17.40 -4.52 20.16
N GLY A 216 -16.71 -3.80 19.29
CA GLY A 216 -15.30 -4.11 19.04
C GLY A 216 -14.65 -3.09 18.12
N HIS A 217 -13.34 -3.04 18.19
CA HIS A 217 -12.49 -2.20 17.34
C HIS A 217 -11.19 -2.93 16.98
N VAL A 218 -10.50 -2.43 15.96
CA VAL A 218 -9.19 -2.99 15.58
C VAL A 218 -8.13 -2.58 16.61
N ALA A 219 -7.54 -3.57 17.27
CA ALA A 219 -6.43 -3.39 18.20
C ALA A 219 -5.05 -3.48 17.49
N ALA A 220 -4.94 -4.35 16.48
CA ALA A 220 -3.74 -4.49 15.65
C ALA A 220 -4.14 -4.81 14.22
N LEU A 221 -3.37 -4.32 13.25
CA LEU A 221 -3.61 -4.52 11.83
C LEU A 221 -2.29 -4.65 11.06
N ARG A 222 -2.17 -5.71 10.27
CA ARG A 222 -1.06 -5.92 9.34
C ARG A 222 -1.60 -6.27 7.97
N ARG A 223 -1.09 -5.63 6.93
CA ARG A 223 -1.39 -6.00 5.55
C ARG A 223 -0.29 -6.92 5.01
N ASN A 224 -0.68 -8.12 4.59
CA ASN A 224 0.23 -9.18 4.18
C ASN A 224 0.39 -9.25 2.65
N ARG A 225 -0.63 -8.80 1.89
CA ARG A 225 -0.65 -8.86 0.43
C ARG A 225 -1.38 -7.66 -0.19
N VAL A 226 -0.91 -7.21 -1.37
CA VAL A 226 -1.60 -6.26 -2.26
C VAL A 226 -1.35 -6.66 -3.71
N GLY A 227 -2.38 -7.18 -4.39
CA GLY A 227 -2.26 -7.67 -5.76
C GLY A 227 -1.15 -8.72 -5.88
N PRO A 228 -0.16 -8.53 -6.78
CA PRO A 228 0.92 -9.48 -6.99
C PRO A 228 1.97 -9.47 -5.87
N PHE A 229 2.02 -8.41 -5.05
CA PHE A 229 3.02 -8.26 -4.00
C PHE A 229 2.64 -9.01 -2.73
N GLY A 230 3.57 -9.80 -2.18
CA GLY A 230 3.41 -10.59 -0.97
C GLY A 230 4.50 -10.33 0.06
N GLU A 231 4.45 -11.07 1.18
CA GLU A 231 5.40 -10.90 2.29
C GLU A 231 6.86 -11.11 1.88
N GLY A 232 7.12 -12.02 0.92
CA GLY A 232 8.47 -12.27 0.41
C GLY A 232 9.11 -11.11 -0.33
N ASP A 233 8.32 -10.13 -0.76
CA ASP A 233 8.80 -8.94 -1.46
C ASP A 233 9.10 -7.78 -0.51
N MET A 234 8.67 -7.87 0.76
CA MET A 234 8.77 -6.79 1.72
C MET A 234 10.21 -6.51 2.15
N ILE A 235 10.54 -5.25 2.23
CA ILE A 235 11.81 -4.78 2.80
C ILE A 235 11.53 -3.80 3.95
N PRO A 236 12.10 -4.01 5.17
CA PRO A 236 12.00 -3.07 6.27
C PRO A 236 12.65 -1.72 5.95
N LEU A 237 12.11 -0.64 6.50
CA LEU A 237 12.64 0.72 6.25
C LEU A 237 14.10 0.85 6.63
N GLU A 238 14.49 0.32 7.78
CA GLU A 238 15.87 0.35 8.30
C GLU A 238 16.85 -0.33 7.32
N GLN A 239 16.39 -1.39 6.65
CA GLN A 239 17.21 -2.07 5.65
C GLN A 239 17.39 -1.22 4.40
N VAL A 240 16.34 -0.50 3.96
CA VAL A 240 16.44 0.44 2.83
C VAL A 240 17.41 1.57 3.15
N GLU A 241 17.35 2.12 4.37
CA GLU A 241 18.24 3.18 4.86
C GLU A 241 19.69 2.71 4.89
N ALA A 242 19.94 1.51 5.46
CA ALA A 242 21.26 0.89 5.50
C ALA A 242 21.85 0.66 4.10
N LEU A 243 21.02 0.19 3.14
CA LEU A 243 21.41 0.03 1.74
C LEU A 243 21.72 1.37 1.07
N CYS A 244 20.96 2.41 1.39
CA CYS A 244 21.22 3.77 0.88
C CYS A 244 22.58 4.29 1.37
N HIS A 245 22.93 4.08 2.65
CA HIS A 245 24.23 4.47 3.20
C HIS A 245 25.39 3.70 2.54
N ARG A 246 25.27 2.38 2.38
CA ARG A 246 26.27 1.55 1.67
C ARG A 246 26.44 1.98 0.21
N ALA A 247 25.34 2.23 -0.50
CA ALA A 247 25.41 2.72 -1.87
C ALA A 247 26.10 4.09 -2.00
N ALA A 248 25.95 4.95 -1.01
CA ALA A 248 26.65 6.23 -0.92
C ALA A 248 28.17 6.05 -0.69
N ALA A 249 28.59 4.98 -0.04
CA ALA A 249 29.99 4.60 0.14
C ALA A 249 30.57 3.83 -1.04
N GLY A 250 29.79 3.58 -2.10
CA GLY A 250 30.19 2.81 -3.30
C GLY A 250 30.02 1.29 -3.15
N GLU A 251 29.36 0.83 -2.10
CA GLU A 251 29.11 -0.59 -1.80
C GLU A 251 27.68 -0.99 -2.22
N GLY A 252 27.52 -1.47 -3.45
CA GLY A 252 26.24 -1.95 -3.97
C GLY A 252 25.36 -0.85 -4.59
N HIS A 253 24.18 -1.23 -5.04
CA HIS A 253 23.25 -0.33 -5.70
C HIS A 253 21.85 -0.41 -5.08
N LEU A 254 21.33 0.71 -4.61
CA LEU A 254 19.97 0.79 -4.05
C LEU A 254 18.90 0.33 -5.08
N ALA A 255 19.18 0.49 -6.38
CA ALA A 255 18.29 0.04 -7.43
C ALA A 255 18.07 -1.49 -7.49
N ASP A 256 18.98 -2.28 -6.88
CA ASP A 256 18.84 -3.75 -6.85
C ASP A 256 17.69 -4.23 -5.94
N THR A 257 17.12 -3.34 -5.12
CA THR A 257 15.95 -3.61 -4.28
C THR A 257 14.62 -3.29 -5.00
N LEU A 258 14.69 -2.79 -6.23
CA LEU A 258 13.48 -2.46 -6.97
C LEU A 258 13.00 -3.66 -7.78
N LEU A 259 11.72 -3.96 -7.64
CA LEU A 259 11.04 -4.90 -8.53
C LEU A 259 10.71 -4.22 -9.88
N PRO A 260 10.69 -4.98 -10.97
CA PRO A 260 10.31 -4.49 -12.30
C PRO A 260 8.92 -3.84 -12.32
N ILE A 261 8.70 -2.94 -13.26
CA ILE A 261 7.38 -2.30 -13.45
C ILE A 261 6.32 -3.35 -13.78
N GLU A 262 6.69 -4.35 -14.54
CA GLU A 262 5.87 -5.44 -15.05
C GLU A 262 5.33 -6.33 -13.93
N THR A 263 5.99 -6.38 -12.77
CA THR A 263 5.51 -7.12 -11.60
C THR A 263 4.08 -6.68 -11.18
N ALA A 264 3.75 -5.41 -11.40
CA ALA A 264 2.41 -4.88 -11.12
C ALA A 264 1.34 -5.34 -12.13
N LEU A 265 1.72 -6.05 -13.17
CA LEU A 265 0.88 -6.43 -14.31
C LEU A 265 0.87 -7.96 -14.52
N ASP A 266 1.20 -8.73 -13.48
CA ASP A 266 1.39 -10.19 -13.56
C ASP A 266 0.15 -10.92 -14.12
N ASP A 267 -1.05 -10.42 -13.81
CA ASP A 267 -2.32 -10.97 -14.30
C ASP A 267 -2.67 -10.49 -15.73
N ILE A 268 -1.85 -9.65 -16.38
CA ILE A 268 -2.14 -9.06 -17.68
C ILE A 268 -1.35 -9.79 -18.78
N PRO A 269 -2.02 -10.29 -19.83
CA PRO A 269 -1.33 -10.98 -20.93
C PRO A 269 -0.23 -10.14 -21.57
N ALA A 270 0.94 -10.74 -21.81
CA ALA A 270 2.08 -10.09 -22.43
C ALA A 270 2.13 -10.37 -23.95
N LEU A 271 2.37 -9.33 -24.72
CA LEU A 271 2.56 -9.39 -26.17
C LEU A 271 3.96 -8.89 -26.55
N ALA A 272 4.66 -9.66 -27.39
CA ALA A 272 5.90 -9.24 -28.01
C ALA A 272 5.62 -8.57 -29.37
N VAL A 273 6.24 -7.41 -29.60
CA VAL A 273 6.13 -6.68 -30.88
C VAL A 273 7.50 -6.42 -31.49
N SER A 274 7.50 -6.11 -32.79
CA SER A 274 8.73 -5.71 -33.48
C SER A 274 9.26 -4.35 -32.98
N PRO A 275 10.55 -4.04 -33.11
CA PRO A 275 11.09 -2.71 -32.76
C PRO A 275 10.39 -1.57 -33.51
N ALA A 276 9.99 -1.81 -34.77
CA ALA A 276 9.25 -0.82 -35.55
C ALA A 276 7.85 -0.54 -35.00
N ASP A 277 7.14 -1.59 -34.56
CA ASP A 277 5.83 -1.45 -33.95
C ASP A 277 5.93 -0.84 -32.54
N ALA A 278 6.96 -1.21 -31.77
CA ALA A 278 7.25 -0.57 -30.48
C ALA A 278 7.46 0.94 -30.64
N ALA A 279 8.23 1.38 -31.64
CA ALA A 279 8.43 2.79 -31.94
C ALA A 279 7.15 3.52 -32.35
N ARG A 280 6.20 2.83 -33.01
CA ARG A 280 4.86 3.38 -33.32
C ARG A 280 4.02 3.54 -32.07
N LEU A 281 3.97 2.49 -31.22
CA LEU A 281 3.26 2.53 -29.95
C LEU A 281 3.79 3.62 -29.01
N GLN A 282 5.12 3.81 -28.98
CA GLN A 282 5.75 4.88 -28.19
C GLN A 282 5.32 6.28 -28.65
N ARG A 283 4.97 6.45 -29.92
CA ARG A 283 4.38 7.70 -30.46
C ARG A 283 2.86 7.79 -30.31
N GLY A 284 2.23 6.83 -29.62
CA GLY A 284 0.78 6.79 -29.43
C GLY A 284 0.00 6.24 -30.62
N GLN A 285 0.66 5.63 -31.61
CA GLN A 285 0.04 5.08 -32.81
C GLN A 285 -0.40 3.63 -32.58
N ALA A 286 -1.56 3.26 -33.10
CA ALA A 286 -1.99 1.87 -33.12
C ALA A 286 -1.14 1.02 -34.07
N VAL A 287 -1.02 -0.27 -33.73
CA VAL A 287 -0.33 -1.27 -34.57
C VAL A 287 -1.21 -2.50 -34.76
N LEU A 288 -1.07 -3.15 -35.92
CA LEU A 288 -1.80 -4.38 -36.21
C LEU A 288 -1.14 -5.56 -35.50
N LEU A 289 -1.93 -6.38 -34.82
CA LEU A 289 -1.53 -7.69 -34.35
C LEU A 289 -1.30 -8.61 -35.52
N ARG A 290 -0.13 -9.24 -35.60
CA ARG A 290 0.24 -10.20 -36.63
C ARG A 290 0.43 -11.58 -35.99
N GLY A 291 -0.05 -12.61 -36.66
CA GLY A 291 0.10 -14.00 -36.23
C GLY A 291 -1.23 -14.71 -35.99
N ARG A 292 -1.16 -15.99 -35.62
CA ARG A 292 -2.33 -16.85 -35.41
C ARG A 292 -3.23 -16.36 -34.26
N ASP A 293 -2.66 -15.68 -33.29
CA ASP A 293 -3.36 -15.23 -32.06
C ASP A 293 -3.95 -13.83 -32.18
N ALA A 294 -3.74 -13.15 -33.32
CA ALA A 294 -4.17 -11.77 -33.55
C ALA A 294 -5.69 -11.56 -33.38
N SER A 295 -6.49 -12.58 -33.66
CA SER A 295 -7.96 -12.53 -33.53
C SER A 295 -8.47 -12.93 -32.15
N ILE A 296 -7.63 -13.48 -31.28
CA ILE A 296 -8.02 -14.08 -29.99
C ILE A 296 -7.77 -13.10 -28.84
N VAL A 297 -6.71 -12.29 -28.95
CA VAL A 297 -6.32 -11.37 -27.87
C VAL A 297 -7.25 -10.17 -27.83
N ARG A 298 -7.90 -9.97 -26.68
CA ARG A 298 -8.81 -8.84 -26.43
C ARG A 298 -8.55 -8.27 -25.03
N GLY A 299 -8.84 -6.98 -24.88
CA GLY A 299 -8.72 -6.28 -23.60
C GLY A 299 -7.31 -5.72 -23.36
N ILE A 300 -7.02 -5.49 -22.09
CA ILE A 300 -5.75 -4.89 -21.69
C ILE A 300 -4.62 -5.89 -21.82
N VAL A 301 -3.51 -5.44 -22.40
CA VAL A 301 -2.30 -6.23 -22.61
C VAL A 301 -1.06 -5.41 -22.23
N GLN A 302 -0.04 -6.07 -21.75
CA GLN A 302 1.30 -5.50 -21.65
C GLN A 302 2.09 -5.77 -22.93
N VAL A 303 2.82 -4.78 -23.40
CA VAL A 303 3.58 -4.87 -24.67
C VAL A 303 5.06 -4.72 -24.39
N ALA A 304 5.84 -5.66 -24.90
CA ALA A 304 7.31 -5.65 -24.83
C ALA A 304 7.95 -5.79 -26.21
N SER A 305 9.16 -5.28 -26.36
CA SER A 305 9.98 -5.44 -27.55
C SER A 305 11.43 -5.71 -27.18
N GLY A 306 12.01 -6.81 -27.68
CA GLY A 306 13.36 -7.21 -27.30
C GLY A 306 13.59 -7.41 -25.83
N GLY A 307 12.56 -7.90 -25.10
CA GLY A 307 12.60 -8.09 -23.64
C GLY A 307 12.44 -6.80 -22.82
N GLN A 308 12.20 -5.66 -23.45
CA GLN A 308 11.96 -4.39 -22.77
C GLN A 308 10.47 -4.04 -22.77
N PHE A 309 9.97 -3.62 -21.62
CA PHE A 309 8.59 -3.15 -21.47
C PHE A 309 8.38 -1.82 -22.21
N VAL A 310 7.31 -1.73 -23.00
CA VAL A 310 7.03 -0.60 -23.90
C VAL A 310 5.78 0.14 -23.50
N ALA A 311 4.68 -0.59 -23.35
CA ALA A 311 3.37 0.03 -23.14
C ALA A 311 2.38 -0.92 -22.46
N ILE A 312 1.36 -0.36 -21.82
CA ILE A 312 0.07 -0.98 -21.59
C ILE A 312 -0.82 -0.55 -22.75
N ALA A 313 -1.45 -1.49 -23.39
CA ALA A 313 -2.31 -1.25 -24.55
C ALA A 313 -3.63 -2.00 -24.44
N GLU A 314 -4.56 -1.64 -25.28
CA GLU A 314 -5.81 -2.38 -25.46
C GLU A 314 -5.79 -3.08 -26.80
N ALA A 315 -6.02 -4.38 -26.78
CA ALA A 315 -6.16 -5.20 -27.97
C ALA A 315 -7.64 -5.35 -28.33
N GLU A 316 -8.00 -4.89 -29.53
CA GLU A 316 -9.35 -5.01 -30.06
C GLU A 316 -9.31 -5.17 -31.57
N ARG A 317 -10.09 -6.14 -32.12
CA ARG A 317 -10.27 -6.35 -33.59
C ARG A 317 -8.96 -6.50 -34.37
N GLY A 318 -7.95 -7.11 -33.76
CA GLY A 318 -6.65 -7.31 -34.39
C GLY A 318 -5.73 -6.09 -34.40
N GLU A 319 -6.08 -5.04 -33.64
CA GLU A 319 -5.24 -3.88 -33.40
C GLU A 319 -4.82 -3.78 -31.93
N ILE A 320 -3.67 -3.18 -31.69
CA ILE A 320 -3.19 -2.79 -30.35
C ILE A 320 -3.16 -1.26 -30.31
N VAL A 321 -3.93 -0.69 -29.39
CA VAL A 321 -3.99 0.76 -29.15
C VAL A 321 -3.31 1.10 -27.83
N PRO A 322 -2.23 1.90 -27.81
CA PRO A 322 -1.53 2.19 -26.54
C PRO A 322 -2.39 3.03 -25.62
N ARG A 323 -2.52 2.59 -24.35
CA ARG A 323 -3.22 3.30 -23.27
C ARG A 323 -2.25 4.04 -22.37
N ARG A 324 -1.07 3.45 -22.11
CA ARG A 324 0.03 4.05 -21.33
C ARG A 324 1.36 3.65 -21.98
N VAL A 325 2.16 4.62 -22.33
CA VAL A 325 3.51 4.44 -22.87
C VAL A 325 4.54 4.69 -21.79
N PHE A 326 5.62 3.90 -21.78
CA PHE A 326 6.68 3.96 -20.77
C PHE A 326 7.99 4.44 -21.39
N ASN A 327 8.61 5.44 -20.75
CA ASN A 327 9.90 5.98 -21.17
C ASN A 327 10.99 5.41 -20.26
N LEU A 328 11.52 4.25 -20.65
CA LEU A 328 12.56 3.52 -19.93
C LEU A 328 13.95 3.70 -20.58
N ALA A 329 14.12 4.70 -21.44
CA ALA A 329 15.40 5.02 -22.07
C ALA A 329 16.45 5.35 -20.99
N GLY A 330 17.48 4.50 -20.86
CA GLY A 330 18.54 4.61 -19.85
C GLY A 330 18.67 3.41 -18.91
N ILE A 331 17.73 2.45 -18.92
CA ILE A 331 17.79 1.22 -18.10
C ILE A 331 18.37 0.03 -18.92
N ALA A 332 18.77 0.26 -20.17
CA ALA A 332 19.39 -0.77 -21.00
C ALA A 332 20.69 -1.27 -20.35
N GLY A 333 20.64 -2.40 -19.63
CA GLY A 333 21.85 -3.07 -19.18
C GLY A 333 21.79 -3.95 -17.95
N ARG A 334 20.64 -4.59 -17.57
CA ARG A 334 20.67 -5.58 -16.46
C ARG A 334 19.72 -6.78 -16.59
N ALA A 335 19.10 -7.02 -17.73
CA ALA A 335 18.43 -8.29 -17.99
C ALA A 335 19.44 -9.23 -18.67
N GLY A 336 20.16 -10.04 -17.90
CA GLY A 336 21.01 -11.09 -18.46
C GLY A 336 22.30 -11.37 -17.71
N ARG A 337 22.20 -11.83 -16.47
CA ARG A 337 23.20 -12.69 -15.83
C ARG A 337 22.52 -13.50 -14.71
N LYS A 338 21.82 -14.55 -15.09
CA LYS A 338 21.71 -15.76 -14.28
C LYS A 338 22.43 -16.83 -15.09
N GLY A 339 23.67 -17.11 -14.67
CA GLY A 339 24.35 -18.36 -14.92
C GLY A 339 24.15 -19.23 -13.69
#